data_1917574aeff0343e1e86aee07cd39fa1
#
_entry.id   1917574aeff0343e1e86aee07cd39fa1
#
_cell.length_a   1.000
_cell.length_b   1.000
_cell.length_c   1.000
_cell.angle_alpha   90.00
_cell.angle_beta   90.00
_cell.angle_gamma   90.00
#
_symmetry.space_group_name_H-M   'P 1'
#
loop_
_entity.id
_entity.type
_entity.pdbx_description
1 polymer ?
#
loop_
_entity_poly.entity_id
_entity_poly.type
_entity_poly.pdbx_seq_one_letter_code
_entity_poly.pdbx_strand_id
1 'polypeptide(L)'
;LDFSGFRDEVLCEDEVWARYFALAETRIYYVVAWNKLYRRSLFRTLRYAPGKRYEDQFLLPYLLGPCGTIVCLAYPGYRYVQRRGSIMAAGASRNYLDRPEFLLEWTACFARRGDCLRAEGLLNDAIDNLTEKQRFDLTTPAQQARYRTAAAGCADAYRLLARTTGQRSM
;
A
#
# COMPACT_ATOMS: atom_id res chain seq x y z
N LEU A 1 -2.38 19.81 -7.71
CA LEU A 1 -3.46 18.95 -7.21
C LEU A 1 -4.76 19.74 -7.26
N ASP A 2 -5.76 19.23 -7.94
CA ASP A 2 -7.08 19.83 -8.01
C ASP A 2 -7.94 19.28 -6.86
N PHE A 3 -8.48 20.17 -6.04
CA PHE A 3 -9.33 19.84 -4.91
C PHE A 3 -10.80 20.16 -5.14
N SER A 4 -11.18 20.58 -6.35
CA SER A 4 -12.54 21.05 -6.67
C SER A 4 -13.64 20.01 -6.45
N GLY A 5 -13.30 18.72 -6.45
CA GLY A 5 -14.23 17.63 -6.18
C GLY A 5 -14.24 17.14 -4.72
N PHE A 6 -13.40 17.70 -3.85
CA PHE A 6 -13.34 17.29 -2.46
C PHE A 6 -14.31 18.12 -1.60
N ARG A 7 -14.88 17.47 -0.61
CA ARG A 7 -15.68 18.09 0.45
C ARG A 7 -15.30 17.46 1.79
N ASP A 8 -15.64 18.14 2.86
CA ASP A 8 -15.45 17.62 4.20
C ASP A 8 -16.33 16.38 4.39
N GLU A 9 -15.71 15.29 4.82
CA GLU A 9 -16.40 14.01 4.97
C GLU A 9 -15.87 13.25 6.17
N VAL A 10 -16.74 12.42 6.74
CA VAL A 10 -16.40 11.47 7.79
C VAL A 10 -16.56 10.07 7.21
N LEU A 11 -15.50 9.29 7.22
CA LEU A 11 -15.42 7.99 6.59
C LEU A 11 -15.08 6.90 7.61
N CYS A 12 -15.56 5.70 7.35
CA CYS A 12 -15.04 4.48 7.98
C CYS A 12 -13.87 3.90 7.14
N GLU A 13 -13.22 2.87 7.67
CA GLU A 13 -12.10 2.20 6.99
C GLU A 13 -12.50 1.68 5.60
N ASP A 14 -13.66 1.00 5.50
CA ASP A 14 -14.10 0.39 4.25
C ASP A 14 -14.39 1.42 3.15
N GLU A 15 -14.90 2.59 3.52
CA GLU A 15 -15.13 3.70 2.58
C GLU A 15 -13.82 4.28 2.08
N VAL A 16 -12.79 4.38 2.92
CA VAL A 16 -11.44 4.79 2.50
C VAL A 16 -10.87 3.78 1.53
N TRP A 17 -10.96 2.48 1.82
CA TRP A 17 -10.50 1.45 0.91
C TRP A 17 -11.28 1.43 -0.40
N ALA A 18 -12.59 1.60 -0.36
CA ALA A 18 -13.40 1.69 -1.58
C ALA A 18 -12.90 2.82 -2.50
N ARG A 19 -12.62 4.00 -1.94
CA ARG A 19 -12.10 5.15 -2.71
C ARG A 19 -10.66 4.93 -3.18
N TYR A 20 -9.84 4.33 -2.35
CA TYR A 20 -8.46 3.99 -2.72
C TYR A 20 -8.41 3.10 -3.96
N PHE A 21 -9.30 2.09 -4.04
CA PHE A 21 -9.31 1.15 -5.15
C PHE A 21 -10.10 1.65 -6.37
N ALA A 22 -11.05 2.57 -6.20
CA ALA A 22 -11.92 3.04 -7.28
C ALA A 22 -11.20 3.97 -8.29
N LEU A 23 -10.36 4.89 -7.81
CA LEU A 23 -9.81 5.96 -8.63
C LEU A 23 -8.29 6.06 -8.49
N ALA A 24 -7.58 5.77 -9.57
CA ALA A 24 -6.11 5.82 -9.59
C ALA A 24 -5.57 7.23 -9.28
N GLU A 25 -6.22 8.27 -9.79
CA GLU A 25 -5.80 9.67 -9.67
C GLU A 25 -5.88 10.19 -8.23
N THR A 26 -6.87 9.74 -7.47
CA THR A 26 -7.09 10.19 -6.08
C THR A 26 -6.43 9.30 -5.04
N ARG A 27 -5.96 8.12 -5.44
CA ARG A 27 -5.32 7.12 -4.56
C ARG A 27 -4.23 7.72 -3.68
N ILE A 28 -3.43 8.63 -4.22
CA ILE A 28 -2.31 9.26 -3.52
C ILE A 28 -2.76 9.99 -2.26
N TYR A 29 -3.94 10.61 -2.26
CA TYR A 29 -4.46 11.35 -1.10
C TYR A 29 -4.72 10.44 0.11
N TYR A 30 -5.09 9.19 -0.14
CA TYR A 30 -5.36 8.22 0.90
C TYR A 30 -4.09 7.55 1.46
N VAL A 31 -2.99 7.58 0.72
CA VAL A 31 -1.74 6.89 1.08
C VAL A 31 -0.75 7.80 1.78
N VAL A 32 -0.43 8.94 1.18
CA VAL A 32 0.71 9.75 1.63
C VAL A 32 0.59 10.17 3.10
N ALA A 33 1.69 10.02 3.83
CA ALA A 33 1.72 10.31 5.27
C ALA A 33 1.66 11.81 5.58
N TRP A 34 2.20 12.65 4.69
CA TRP A 34 2.40 14.07 4.93
C TRP A 34 1.12 14.94 4.87
N ASN A 35 0.03 14.42 4.32
CA ASN A 35 -1.28 15.12 4.28
C ASN A 35 -2.23 14.69 5.40
N LYS A 36 -1.74 14.03 6.45
CA LYS A 36 -2.55 13.43 7.49
C LYS A 36 -2.12 13.84 8.88
N LEU A 37 -3.11 13.96 9.77
CA LEU A 37 -2.92 14.06 11.20
C LEU A 37 -3.38 12.75 11.85
N TYR A 38 -2.52 12.17 12.64
CA TYR A 38 -2.78 10.90 13.31
C TYR A 38 -2.88 11.06 14.83
N ARG A 39 -3.78 10.33 15.44
CA ARG A 39 -3.74 10.19 16.90
C ARG A 39 -2.43 9.51 17.31
N ARG A 40 -1.69 10.11 18.23
CA ARG A 40 -0.41 9.56 18.72
C ARG A 40 -0.51 8.13 19.22
N SER A 41 -1.68 7.74 19.77
CA SER A 41 -1.92 6.38 20.26
C SER A 41 -1.78 5.29 19.19
N LEU A 42 -2.03 5.59 17.92
CA LEU A 42 -1.83 4.66 16.80
C LEU A 42 -0.36 4.24 16.65
N PHE A 43 0.56 5.11 17.03
CA PHE A 43 2.00 4.88 16.94
C PHE A 43 2.63 4.32 18.23
N ARG A 44 1.85 3.73 19.13
CA ARG A 44 2.43 3.05 20.31
C ARG A 44 3.33 1.89 19.91
N THR A 45 2.89 1.10 18.94
CA THR A 45 3.59 -0.09 18.43
C THR A 45 3.95 0.01 16.96
N LEU A 46 3.23 0.83 16.19
CA LEU A 46 3.47 1.00 14.77
C LEU A 46 4.65 1.94 14.49
N ARG A 47 5.45 1.60 13.49
CA ARG A 47 6.55 2.44 13.00
C ARG A 47 6.65 2.33 11.50
N TYR A 48 7.02 3.42 10.83
CA TYR A 48 7.45 3.38 9.44
C TYR A 48 8.69 2.50 9.30
N ALA A 49 8.72 1.66 8.27
CA ALA A 49 9.84 0.77 8.03
C ALA A 49 11.07 1.56 7.55
N PRO A 50 12.19 1.61 8.31
CA PRO A 50 13.39 2.33 7.88
C PRO A 50 13.96 1.77 6.59
N GLY A 51 14.39 2.67 5.69
CA GLY A 51 15.04 2.30 4.44
C GLY A 51 14.13 1.72 3.37
N LYS A 52 12.82 1.60 3.63
CA LYS A 52 11.83 1.22 2.64
C LYS A 52 11.36 2.43 1.84
N ARG A 53 11.12 2.23 0.55
CA ARG A 53 10.25 3.10 -0.23
C ARG A 53 8.81 2.63 -0.08
N TYR A 54 7.86 3.54 -0.25
CA TYR A 54 6.44 3.26 0.02
C TYR A 54 6.19 2.90 1.49
N GLU A 55 6.96 3.49 2.41
CA GLU A 55 6.85 3.26 3.85
C GLU A 55 5.45 3.56 4.40
N ASP A 56 4.77 4.52 3.78
CA ASP A 56 3.37 4.86 4.04
C ASP A 56 2.41 3.73 3.60
N GLN A 57 2.68 3.11 2.46
CA GLN A 57 1.91 1.96 1.97
C GLN A 57 2.03 0.77 2.95
N PHE A 58 3.25 0.44 3.37
CA PHE A 58 3.45 -0.65 4.33
C PHE A 58 2.63 -0.47 5.61
N LEU A 59 2.48 0.77 6.06
CA LEU A 59 1.84 1.06 7.34
C LEU A 59 0.31 1.26 7.25
N LEU A 60 -0.20 1.62 6.07
CA LEU A 60 -1.58 2.07 5.90
C LEU A 60 -2.65 1.10 6.41
N PRO A 61 -2.63 -0.23 6.13
CA PRO A 61 -3.65 -1.16 6.62
C PRO A 61 -3.69 -1.26 8.15
N TYR A 62 -2.54 -1.08 8.79
CA TYR A 62 -2.43 -1.15 10.24
C TYR A 62 -2.82 0.16 10.92
N LEU A 63 -2.79 1.28 10.19
CA LEU A 63 -3.26 2.57 10.66
C LEU A 63 -4.78 2.70 10.53
N LEU A 64 -5.34 2.30 9.38
CA LEU A 64 -6.76 2.48 9.10
C LEU A 64 -7.64 1.56 9.96
N GLY A 65 -7.25 0.30 10.15
CA GLY A 65 -8.04 -0.67 10.91
C GLY A 65 -8.44 -0.20 12.31
N PRO A 66 -7.51 0.33 13.13
CA PRO A 66 -7.84 0.82 14.48
C PRO A 66 -8.47 2.21 14.52
N CYS A 67 -8.57 2.94 13.40
CA CYS A 67 -8.99 4.35 13.42
C CYS A 67 -10.46 4.55 13.78
N GLY A 68 -11.35 3.63 13.43
CA GLY A 68 -12.78 3.76 13.61
C GLY A 68 -13.42 4.89 12.80
N THR A 69 -12.88 6.10 12.94
CA THR A 69 -13.37 7.31 12.23
C THR A 69 -12.23 8.03 11.55
N ILE A 70 -12.41 8.35 10.28
CA ILE A 70 -11.43 9.06 9.45
C ILE A 70 -12.12 10.31 8.89
N VAL A 71 -11.55 11.49 9.20
CA VAL A 71 -12.07 12.77 8.72
C VAL A 71 -11.23 13.20 7.53
N CYS A 72 -11.87 13.38 6.39
CA CYS A 72 -11.29 13.99 5.20
C CYS A 72 -11.70 15.45 5.14
N LEU A 73 -10.75 16.36 5.00
CA LEU A 73 -10.99 17.79 4.88
C LEU A 73 -10.64 18.26 3.47
N ALA A 74 -11.54 18.99 2.84
CA ALA A 74 -11.32 19.67 1.56
C ALA A 74 -10.51 20.96 1.77
N TYR A 75 -9.41 20.85 2.50
CA TYR A 75 -8.56 21.98 2.87
C TYR A 75 -7.11 21.74 2.40
N PRO A 76 -6.51 22.66 1.62
CA PRO A 76 -5.13 22.53 1.15
C PRO A 76 -4.13 22.87 2.27
N GLY A 77 -4.11 22.07 3.32
CA GLY A 77 -3.31 22.29 4.54
C GLY A 77 -1.82 21.99 4.38
N TYR A 78 -1.39 21.44 3.25
CA TYR A 78 0.01 21.08 3.02
C TYR A 78 0.53 21.57 1.67
N ARG A 79 1.67 22.25 1.67
CA ARG A 79 2.35 22.68 0.45
C ARG A 79 3.45 21.70 0.08
N TYR A 80 3.20 20.89 -0.94
CA TYR A 80 4.19 19.95 -1.46
C TYR A 80 5.22 20.66 -2.36
N VAL A 81 6.44 20.84 -1.86
CA VAL A 81 7.54 21.50 -2.58
C VAL A 81 8.34 20.47 -3.37
N GLN A 82 8.29 20.57 -4.67
CA GLN A 82 9.12 19.75 -5.56
C GLN A 82 10.52 20.35 -5.69
N ARG A 83 11.55 19.53 -5.47
CA ARG A 83 12.95 19.93 -5.56
C ARG A 83 13.70 19.03 -6.51
N ARG A 84 14.68 19.60 -7.24
CA ARG A 84 15.64 18.79 -7.99
C ARG A 84 16.38 17.86 -7.03
N GLY A 85 16.55 16.58 -7.42
CA GLY A 85 17.21 15.58 -6.57
C GLY A 85 16.32 15.01 -5.45
N SER A 86 15.01 15.33 -5.41
CA SER A 86 14.08 14.64 -4.52
C SER A 86 13.97 13.15 -4.87
N ILE A 87 13.58 12.33 -3.90
CA ILE A 87 13.34 10.89 -4.09
C ILE A 87 12.39 10.66 -5.28
N MET A 88 11.36 11.50 -5.43
CA MET A 88 10.40 11.40 -6.54
C MET A 88 11.02 11.80 -7.87
N ALA A 89 11.92 12.78 -7.90
CA ALA A 89 12.62 13.20 -9.12
C ALA A 89 13.64 12.14 -9.60
N ALA A 90 14.27 11.43 -8.66
CA ALA A 90 15.24 10.37 -8.96
C ALA A 90 14.57 9.01 -9.26
N GLY A 91 13.31 8.85 -8.98
CA GLY A 91 12.67 7.55 -8.76
C GLY A 91 11.82 7.00 -9.88
N ALA A 92 11.58 7.74 -10.97
CA ALA A 92 10.72 7.24 -12.06
C ALA A 92 11.34 6.06 -12.85
N SER A 93 12.66 5.82 -12.72
CA SER A 93 13.39 4.83 -13.51
C SER A 93 13.78 3.54 -12.78
N ARG A 94 13.52 3.43 -11.48
CA ARG A 94 13.88 2.23 -10.71
C ARG A 94 12.67 1.62 -10.03
N ASN A 95 12.27 0.43 -10.48
CA ASN A 95 11.32 -0.38 -9.75
C ASN A 95 11.99 -0.98 -8.51
N TYR A 96 11.45 -0.64 -7.36
CA TYR A 96 11.95 -1.13 -6.09
C TYR A 96 11.16 -2.38 -5.68
N LEU A 97 11.87 -3.37 -5.16
CA LEU A 97 11.28 -4.56 -4.59
C LEU A 97 10.31 -4.25 -3.43
N ASP A 98 10.41 -3.05 -2.86
CA ASP A 98 9.46 -2.59 -1.84
C ASP A 98 8.00 -2.56 -2.34
N ARG A 99 7.78 -2.35 -3.65
CA ARG A 99 6.42 -2.35 -4.22
C ARG A 99 5.76 -3.73 -4.16
N PRO A 100 6.29 -4.80 -4.75
CA PRO A 100 5.69 -6.13 -4.60
C PRO A 100 5.67 -6.61 -3.15
N GLU A 101 6.63 -6.21 -2.31
CA GLU A 101 6.64 -6.57 -0.89
C GLU A 101 5.42 -6.00 -0.15
N PHE A 102 5.10 -4.70 -0.28
CA PHE A 102 3.92 -4.17 0.38
C PHE A 102 2.61 -4.71 -0.21
N LEU A 103 2.56 -4.97 -1.52
CA LEU A 103 1.38 -5.58 -2.16
C LEU A 103 1.09 -6.96 -1.57
N LEU A 104 2.11 -7.78 -1.34
CA LEU A 104 1.97 -9.09 -0.70
C LEU A 104 1.54 -8.98 0.77
N GLU A 105 2.05 -8.01 1.49
CA GLU A 105 1.64 -7.74 2.86
C GLU A 105 0.17 -7.31 2.94
N TRP A 106 -0.28 -6.45 2.03
CA TRP A 106 -1.68 -6.06 1.90
C TRP A 106 -2.56 -7.25 1.50
N THR A 107 -2.11 -8.06 0.54
CA THR A 107 -2.81 -9.31 0.15
C THR A 107 -3.09 -10.17 1.38
N ALA A 108 -2.09 -10.41 2.21
CA ALA A 108 -2.25 -11.20 3.42
C ALA A 108 -3.18 -10.51 4.44
N CYS A 109 -3.15 -9.19 4.53
CA CYS A 109 -4.02 -8.42 5.41
C CYS A 109 -5.50 -8.55 5.01
N PHE A 110 -5.81 -8.32 3.73
CA PHE A 110 -7.18 -8.43 3.22
C PHE A 110 -7.69 -9.87 3.21
N ALA A 111 -6.85 -10.85 2.87
CA ALA A 111 -7.22 -12.26 2.93
C ALA A 111 -7.62 -12.70 4.35
N ARG A 112 -6.86 -12.30 5.39
CA ARG A 112 -7.21 -12.61 6.79
C ARG A 112 -8.52 -11.95 7.24
N ARG A 113 -8.88 -10.82 6.66
CA ARG A 113 -10.17 -10.14 6.89
C ARG A 113 -11.32 -10.77 6.09
N GLY A 114 -11.00 -11.72 5.22
CA GLY A 114 -11.94 -12.37 4.32
C GLY A 114 -12.33 -11.53 3.11
N ASP A 115 -11.65 -10.44 2.82
CA ASP A 115 -11.82 -9.65 1.59
C ASP A 115 -10.99 -10.26 0.46
N CYS A 116 -11.48 -11.39 -0.04
CA CYS A 116 -10.77 -12.17 -1.04
C CYS A 116 -10.63 -11.42 -2.38
N LEU A 117 -11.63 -10.61 -2.74
CA LEU A 117 -11.60 -9.86 -4.00
C LEU A 117 -10.44 -8.86 -4.06
N ARG A 118 -10.30 -8.02 -3.01
CA ARG A 118 -9.18 -7.08 -2.92
C ARG A 118 -7.86 -7.82 -2.79
N ALA A 119 -7.80 -8.88 -2.01
CA ALA A 119 -6.59 -9.66 -1.84
C ALA A 119 -6.11 -10.30 -3.15
N GLU A 120 -7.02 -10.82 -3.97
CA GLU A 120 -6.69 -11.38 -5.28
C GLU A 120 -6.17 -10.31 -6.25
N GLY A 121 -6.82 -9.15 -6.32
CA GLY A 121 -6.35 -8.02 -7.14
C GLY A 121 -4.94 -7.57 -6.74
N LEU A 122 -4.65 -7.46 -5.45
CA LEU A 122 -3.32 -7.09 -4.94
C LEU A 122 -2.27 -8.16 -5.23
N LEU A 123 -2.63 -9.44 -5.16
CA LEU A 123 -1.73 -10.53 -5.51
C LEU A 123 -1.38 -10.50 -7.00
N ASN A 124 -2.35 -10.27 -7.87
CA ASN A 124 -2.12 -10.12 -9.30
C ASN A 124 -1.19 -8.94 -9.60
N ASP A 125 -1.42 -7.79 -8.96
CA ASP A 125 -0.52 -6.62 -9.05
C ASP A 125 0.90 -6.95 -8.59
N ALA A 126 1.08 -7.75 -7.54
CA ALA A 126 2.39 -8.17 -7.06
C ALA A 126 3.09 -9.10 -8.05
N ILE A 127 2.35 -10.06 -8.63
CA ILE A 127 2.85 -10.99 -9.65
C ILE A 127 3.28 -10.22 -10.90
N ASP A 128 2.42 -9.33 -11.39
CA ASP A 128 2.71 -8.51 -12.58
C ASP A 128 3.97 -7.66 -12.38
N ASN A 129 4.13 -7.06 -11.19
CA ASN A 129 5.36 -6.33 -10.85
C ASN A 129 6.59 -7.24 -10.89
N LEU A 130 6.51 -8.46 -10.39
CA LEU A 130 7.65 -9.38 -10.32
C LEU A 130 7.98 -10.03 -11.66
N THR A 131 7.00 -10.21 -12.55
CA THR A 131 7.24 -10.76 -13.90
C THR A 131 8.11 -9.83 -14.76
N GLU A 132 8.06 -8.53 -14.50
CA GLU A 132 8.94 -7.55 -15.14
C GLU A 132 10.33 -7.48 -14.47
N LYS A 133 10.95 -8.65 -14.29
CA LYS A 133 12.23 -8.81 -13.58
C LYS A 133 13.34 -7.87 -14.04
N GLN A 134 13.38 -7.53 -15.33
CA GLN A 134 14.37 -6.61 -15.91
C GLN A 134 14.26 -5.17 -15.36
N ARG A 135 13.15 -4.84 -14.70
CA ARG A 135 12.98 -3.53 -14.06
C ARG A 135 13.70 -3.41 -12.74
N PHE A 136 14.10 -4.53 -12.13
CA PHE A 136 14.76 -4.53 -10.82
C PHE A 136 16.27 -4.51 -11.00
N ASP A 137 16.93 -3.71 -10.15
CA ASP A 137 18.37 -3.79 -9.97
C ASP A 137 18.68 -5.01 -9.07
N LEU A 138 19.10 -6.11 -9.69
CA LEU A 138 19.40 -7.38 -9.02
C LEU A 138 20.91 -7.68 -9.07
N THR A 139 21.75 -6.65 -8.97
CA THR A 139 23.20 -6.77 -9.08
C THR A 139 23.85 -7.40 -7.85
N THR A 140 23.24 -7.26 -6.68
CA THR A 140 23.80 -7.81 -5.44
C THR A 140 23.09 -9.10 -5.01
N PRO A 141 23.81 -10.01 -4.30
CA PRO A 141 23.19 -11.22 -3.71
C PRO A 141 22.00 -10.91 -2.81
N ALA A 142 22.05 -9.81 -2.06
CA ALA A 142 20.97 -9.38 -1.17
C ALA A 142 19.70 -9.00 -1.96
N GLN A 143 19.83 -8.24 -3.05
CA GLN A 143 18.71 -7.89 -3.94
C GLN A 143 18.13 -9.13 -4.62
N GLN A 144 18.96 -10.05 -5.06
CA GLN A 144 18.52 -11.31 -5.64
C GLN A 144 17.78 -12.18 -4.61
N ALA A 145 18.25 -12.22 -3.37
CA ALA A 145 17.57 -12.94 -2.28
C ALA A 145 16.20 -12.31 -1.99
N ARG A 146 16.10 -10.98 -1.86
CA ARG A 146 14.82 -10.28 -1.69
C ARG A 146 13.84 -10.58 -2.83
N TYR A 147 14.31 -10.56 -4.08
CA TYR A 147 13.47 -10.91 -5.22
C TYR A 147 12.91 -12.33 -5.13
N ARG A 148 13.77 -13.31 -4.81
CA ARG A 148 13.33 -14.71 -4.61
C ARG A 148 12.33 -14.84 -3.46
N THR A 149 12.54 -14.13 -2.36
CA THR A 149 11.61 -14.11 -1.23
C THR A 149 10.25 -13.53 -1.63
N ALA A 150 10.22 -12.41 -2.35
CA ALA A 150 8.97 -11.83 -2.84
C ALA A 150 8.24 -12.78 -3.83
N ALA A 151 8.97 -13.41 -4.74
CA ALA A 151 8.41 -14.39 -5.67
C ALA A 151 7.82 -15.62 -4.94
N ALA A 152 8.51 -16.14 -3.92
CA ALA A 152 7.99 -17.22 -3.07
C ALA A 152 6.75 -16.76 -2.29
N GLY A 153 6.73 -15.52 -1.82
CA GLY A 153 5.60 -14.90 -1.12
C GLY A 153 4.30 -14.89 -1.94
N CYS A 154 4.38 -14.81 -3.27
CA CYS A 154 3.20 -14.93 -4.13
C CYS A 154 2.55 -16.31 -3.99
N ALA A 155 3.34 -17.38 -3.94
CA ALA A 155 2.80 -18.74 -3.77
C ALA A 155 2.18 -18.93 -2.37
N ASP A 156 2.74 -18.30 -1.34
CA ASP A 156 2.18 -18.35 0.02
C ASP A 156 0.87 -17.55 0.10
N ALA A 157 0.82 -16.38 -0.53
CA ALA A 157 -0.39 -15.56 -0.61
C ALA A 157 -1.51 -16.28 -1.37
N TYR A 158 -1.19 -16.95 -2.47
CA TYR A 158 -2.15 -17.76 -3.21
C TYR A 158 -2.72 -18.90 -2.35
N ARG A 159 -1.86 -19.62 -1.62
CA ARG A 159 -2.29 -20.68 -0.69
C ARG A 159 -3.20 -20.13 0.42
N LEU A 160 -2.89 -18.96 0.94
CA LEU A 160 -3.73 -18.31 1.94
C LEU A 160 -5.11 -17.98 1.39
N LEU A 161 -5.19 -17.38 0.21
CA LEU A 161 -6.45 -17.08 -0.49
C LEU A 161 -7.28 -18.33 -0.74
N ALA A 162 -6.67 -19.39 -1.27
CA ALA A 162 -7.36 -20.65 -1.56
C ALA A 162 -8.00 -21.26 -0.29
N ARG A 163 -7.33 -21.18 0.85
CA ARG A 163 -7.89 -21.63 2.14
C ARG A 163 -9.07 -20.77 2.59
N THR A 164 -8.94 -19.46 2.46
CA THR A 164 -9.98 -18.50 2.89
C THR A 164 -11.24 -18.61 2.03
N THR A 165 -11.09 -18.82 0.72
CA THR A 165 -12.23 -19.02 -0.19
C THR A 165 -12.88 -20.39 0.02
N GLY A 166 -12.12 -21.45 0.22
CA GLY A 166 -12.64 -22.80 0.48
C GLY A 166 -13.46 -22.89 1.79
N GLN A 167 -13.13 -22.12 2.81
CA GLN A 167 -13.90 -22.06 4.07
C GLN A 167 -15.26 -21.37 3.94
N ARG A 168 -15.48 -20.55 2.90
CA ARG A 168 -16.77 -19.89 2.65
C ARG A 168 -17.76 -20.73 1.84
N SER A 169 -17.29 -21.81 1.24
CA SER A 169 -18.10 -22.70 0.39
C SER A 169 -18.70 -23.88 1.17
N MET A 170 -18.43 -24.00 2.45
CA MET A 170 -19.02 -24.95 3.40
C MET A 170 -19.94 -24.24 4.39
#